data_43ea95ae905d20d3b5097793cd1563b3
#
_entry.id   43ea95ae905d20d3b5097793cd1563b3
#
_cell.length_a   1.000
_cell.length_b   1.000
_cell.length_c   1.000
_cell.angle_alpha   90.00
_cell.angle_beta   90.00
_cell.angle_gamma   90.00
#
_symmetry.space_group_name_H-M   'P 1'
#
loop_
_entity.id
_entity.type
_entity.pdbx_description
1 polymer ?
#
loop_
_entity_poly.entity_id
_entity_poly.type
_entity_poly.pdbx_seq_one_letter_code
_entity_poly.pdbx_strand_id
1 'polypeptide(L)'
;MNRPTGIIASAAIMGVALAAPAFAHTGVGAHGHGFAAGFLHPLMGLDHMLAMLGVGVWAAQLGKRATWLVPAAFVGVMVAGAGLALAGAPLPLVEFGIAGSVLVIGALIAFGTRMPVGLAMGLVGLFALFHGHAHGTELPGFAHPAAYGAGFVSATALLHVAGVGIALAVRKHAAKLPLRVAGTAMAMVGGGLLLGA
;
A
#
# COMPACT_ATOMS: atom_id res chain seq x y z
N MET A 1 34.97 24.31 -11.42
CA MET A 1 33.81 24.22 -12.34
C MET A 1 33.24 22.83 -12.25
N ASN A 2 32.29 22.62 -11.33
CA ASN A 2 31.65 21.31 -11.10
C ASN A 2 30.31 21.27 -11.85
N ARG A 3 30.16 20.33 -12.74
CA ARG A 3 28.99 20.15 -13.62
C ARG A 3 27.84 19.50 -12.86
N PRO A 4 26.57 19.95 -13.07
CA PRO A 4 25.38 19.36 -12.44
C PRO A 4 24.88 18.19 -13.30
N THR A 5 25.57 17.05 -13.30
CA THR A 5 25.15 15.85 -14.03
C THR A 5 24.21 14.92 -13.23
N GLY A 6 24.04 15.17 -11.94
CA GLY A 6 23.21 14.31 -11.06
C GLY A 6 21.70 14.55 -11.14
N ILE A 7 21.26 15.74 -11.54
CA ILE A 7 19.83 16.12 -11.49
C ILE A 7 19.06 15.58 -12.72
N ILE A 8 19.72 15.47 -13.87
CA ILE A 8 19.08 15.02 -15.11
C ILE A 8 18.83 13.50 -15.11
N ALA A 9 19.71 12.73 -14.47
CA ALA A 9 19.52 11.28 -14.36
C ALA A 9 18.34 10.90 -13.46
N SER A 10 18.07 11.67 -12.40
CA SER A 10 16.95 11.42 -11.48
C SER A 10 15.59 11.74 -12.10
N ALA A 11 15.51 12.73 -12.98
CA ALA A 11 14.27 13.09 -13.68
C ALA A 11 13.89 12.08 -14.77
N ALA A 12 14.88 11.45 -15.42
CA ALA A 12 14.64 10.46 -16.48
C ALA A 12 14.10 9.12 -15.93
N ILE A 13 14.51 8.72 -14.73
CA ILE A 13 14.01 7.48 -14.07
C ILE A 13 12.56 7.67 -13.59
N MET A 14 12.17 8.87 -13.21
CA MET A 14 10.80 9.17 -12.77
C MET A 14 9.80 9.26 -13.93
N GLY A 15 10.26 9.61 -15.15
CA GLY A 15 9.40 9.71 -16.34
C GLY A 15 8.97 8.36 -16.93
N VAL A 16 9.71 7.28 -16.70
CA VAL A 16 9.40 5.94 -17.23
C VAL A 16 8.38 5.21 -16.37
N ALA A 17 8.26 5.56 -15.07
CA ALA A 17 7.29 4.94 -14.17
C ALA A 17 5.83 5.38 -14.40
N LEU A 18 5.60 6.48 -15.11
CA LEU A 18 4.26 7.06 -15.35
C LEU A 18 3.57 6.51 -16.62
N ALA A 19 4.24 5.66 -17.39
CA ALA A 19 3.71 5.12 -18.66
C ALA A 19 3.30 3.64 -18.60
N ALA A 20 3.32 3.01 -17.44
CA ALA A 20 2.79 1.66 -17.31
C ALA A 20 1.27 1.74 -17.16
N PRO A 21 0.47 1.20 -18.12
CA PRO A 21 -0.96 1.04 -17.90
C PRO A 21 -1.14 0.21 -16.64
N ALA A 22 -1.99 0.69 -15.73
CA ALA A 22 -2.45 -0.07 -14.58
C ALA A 22 -3.29 -1.25 -15.09
N PHE A 23 -2.64 -2.34 -15.46
CA PHE A 23 -3.31 -3.61 -15.69
C PHE A 23 -3.65 -4.21 -14.33
N ALA A 24 -4.74 -3.74 -13.73
CA ALA A 24 -5.30 -4.35 -12.53
C ALA A 24 -5.83 -5.79 -12.79
N HIS A 25 -5.92 -6.21 -14.06
CA HIS A 25 -6.57 -7.47 -14.44
C HIS A 25 -5.77 -8.25 -15.49
N THR A 26 -4.54 -8.60 -15.22
CA THR A 26 -3.92 -9.71 -15.95
C THR A 26 -4.13 -10.99 -15.16
N GLY A 27 -5.16 -11.73 -15.51
CA GLY A 27 -5.28 -13.13 -15.14
C GLY A 27 -4.03 -13.87 -15.61
N VAL A 28 -3.01 -13.91 -14.80
CA VAL A 28 -1.86 -14.78 -15.04
C VAL A 28 -2.35 -16.18 -14.75
N GLY A 29 -2.72 -16.89 -15.80
CA GLY A 29 -2.92 -18.32 -15.76
C GLY A 29 -1.64 -18.95 -15.27
N ALA A 30 -1.53 -19.17 -14.00
CA ALA A 30 -0.48 -19.96 -13.41
C ALA A 30 -1.13 -20.93 -12.43
N HIS A 31 -0.80 -22.15 -12.56
CA HIS A 31 -1.03 -23.23 -11.62
C HIS A 31 -0.32 -22.95 -10.28
N GLY A 32 -0.45 -21.73 -9.77
CA GLY A 32 0.11 -21.27 -8.51
C GLY A 32 -0.76 -21.77 -7.36
N HIS A 33 -0.21 -22.61 -6.53
CA HIS A 33 -0.78 -22.99 -5.25
C HIS A 33 -1.29 -21.73 -4.50
N GLY A 34 -2.51 -21.78 -3.94
CA GLY A 34 -3.23 -20.60 -3.41
C GLY A 34 -2.42 -19.62 -2.56
N PHE A 35 -1.47 -20.12 -1.73
CA PHE A 35 -0.58 -19.26 -0.93
C PHE A 35 0.31 -18.37 -1.82
N ALA A 36 0.98 -18.94 -2.83
CA ALA A 36 1.87 -18.16 -3.70
C ALA A 36 1.11 -17.12 -4.51
N ALA A 37 -0.08 -17.46 -5.01
CA ALA A 37 -0.94 -16.50 -5.70
C ALA A 37 -1.33 -15.33 -4.78
N GLY A 38 -1.77 -15.62 -3.54
CA GLY A 38 -2.08 -14.59 -2.56
C GLY A 38 -0.87 -13.75 -2.17
N PHE A 39 0.30 -14.36 -2.01
CA PHE A 39 1.53 -13.66 -1.64
C PHE A 39 2.03 -12.72 -2.73
N LEU A 40 1.97 -13.13 -3.99
CA LEU A 40 2.43 -12.31 -5.11
C LEU A 40 1.44 -11.20 -5.47
N HIS A 41 0.15 -11.37 -5.17
CA HIS A 41 -0.89 -10.47 -5.60
C HIS A 41 -0.64 -8.99 -5.18
N PRO A 42 -0.40 -8.65 -3.89
CA PRO A 42 -0.16 -7.25 -3.50
C PRO A 42 1.18 -6.70 -3.99
N LEU A 43 2.08 -7.55 -4.46
CA LEU A 43 3.35 -7.13 -5.05
C LEU A 43 3.22 -6.77 -6.53
N MET A 44 2.15 -7.23 -7.20
CA MET A 44 1.89 -6.96 -8.62
C MET A 44 1.04 -5.70 -8.82
N GLY A 45 0.23 -5.28 -7.84
CA GLY A 45 -0.55 -4.04 -7.86
C GLY A 45 0.26 -2.87 -7.30
N LEU A 46 0.51 -1.84 -8.13
CA LEU A 46 1.27 -0.66 -7.70
C LEU A 46 0.57 0.08 -6.56
N ASP A 47 -0.73 0.20 -6.60
CA ASP A 47 -1.60 0.82 -5.60
C ASP A 47 -1.50 0.09 -4.26
N HIS A 48 -1.64 -1.23 -4.26
CA HIS A 48 -1.53 -2.08 -3.07
C HIS A 48 -0.13 -2.01 -2.46
N MET A 49 0.89 -2.16 -3.29
CA MET A 49 2.28 -2.08 -2.84
C MET A 49 2.59 -0.72 -2.20
N LEU A 50 2.18 0.38 -2.85
CA LEU A 50 2.39 1.72 -2.32
C LEU A 50 1.61 1.97 -1.03
N ALA A 51 0.33 1.57 -0.97
CA ALA A 51 -0.48 1.73 0.23
C ALA A 51 0.15 0.99 1.42
N MET A 52 0.53 -0.28 1.25
CA MET A 52 1.08 -1.10 2.33
C MET A 52 2.46 -0.61 2.79
N LEU A 53 3.37 -0.29 1.86
CA LEU A 53 4.65 0.34 2.21
C LEU A 53 4.43 1.68 2.92
N GLY A 54 3.50 2.50 2.41
CA GLY A 54 3.15 3.80 2.95
C GLY A 54 2.62 3.71 4.38
N VAL A 55 1.73 2.77 4.68
CA VAL A 55 1.24 2.51 6.06
C VAL A 55 2.42 2.25 7.00
N GLY A 56 3.37 1.40 6.60
CA GLY A 56 4.56 1.12 7.40
C GLY A 56 5.43 2.36 7.62
N VAL A 57 5.69 3.14 6.56
CA VAL A 57 6.46 4.39 6.62
C VAL A 57 5.79 5.38 7.57
N TRP A 58 4.49 5.62 7.39
CA TRP A 58 3.75 6.59 8.23
C TRP A 58 3.66 6.13 9.68
N ALA A 59 3.39 4.84 9.93
CA ALA A 59 3.38 4.27 11.28
C ALA A 59 4.72 4.51 12.01
N ALA A 60 5.84 4.34 11.32
CA ALA A 60 7.16 4.64 11.86
C ALA A 60 7.38 6.15 12.10
N GLN A 61 6.81 7.03 11.26
CA GLN A 61 6.84 8.49 11.50
C GLN A 61 6.05 8.88 12.75
N LEU A 62 4.91 8.24 13.01
CA LEU A 62 4.14 8.41 14.24
C LEU A 62 4.94 7.91 15.46
N GLY A 63 5.68 6.82 15.29
CA GLY A 63 6.59 6.26 16.31
C GLY A 63 5.90 5.54 17.45
N LYS A 64 6.72 5.11 18.46
CA LYS A 64 6.24 4.43 19.67
C LYS A 64 5.32 3.23 19.35
N ARG A 65 4.13 3.19 19.99
CA ARG A 65 3.16 2.12 19.79
C ARG A 65 2.52 2.13 18.39
N ALA A 66 2.43 3.30 17.73
CA ALA A 66 1.84 3.43 16.41
C ALA A 66 2.59 2.58 15.36
N THR A 67 3.92 2.44 15.50
CA THR A 67 4.75 1.65 14.58
C THR A 67 4.22 0.23 14.37
N TRP A 68 3.56 -0.35 15.37
CA TRP A 68 3.03 -1.71 15.30
C TRP A 68 1.51 -1.77 15.29
N LEU A 69 0.83 -0.90 16.05
CA LEU A 69 -0.63 -0.92 16.16
C LEU A 69 -1.31 -0.50 14.86
N VAL A 70 -0.74 0.47 14.12
CA VAL A 70 -1.33 0.94 12.86
C VAL A 70 -1.25 -0.15 11.78
N PRO A 71 -0.10 -0.80 11.50
CA PRO A 71 -0.04 -1.96 10.61
C PRO A 71 -0.93 -3.14 11.06
N ALA A 72 -0.95 -3.44 12.36
CA ALA A 72 -1.80 -4.52 12.88
C ALA A 72 -3.29 -4.24 12.67
N ALA A 73 -3.72 -2.99 12.88
CA ALA A 73 -5.11 -2.57 12.60
C ALA A 73 -5.44 -2.70 11.11
N PHE A 74 -4.52 -2.30 10.23
CA PHE A 74 -4.70 -2.48 8.79
C PHE A 74 -4.91 -3.97 8.46
N VAL A 75 -4.01 -4.85 8.86
CA VAL A 75 -4.12 -6.30 8.58
C VAL A 75 -5.42 -6.89 9.15
N GLY A 76 -5.78 -6.55 10.40
CA GLY A 76 -6.99 -7.08 11.03
C GLY A 76 -8.26 -6.67 10.29
N VAL A 77 -8.39 -5.38 9.92
CA VAL A 77 -9.56 -4.89 9.19
C VAL A 77 -9.58 -5.38 7.75
N MET A 78 -8.41 -5.52 7.11
CA MET A 78 -8.29 -6.11 5.79
C MET A 78 -8.82 -7.54 5.74
N VAL A 79 -8.48 -8.38 6.72
CA VAL A 79 -9.03 -9.74 6.84
C VAL A 79 -10.55 -9.71 7.01
N ALA A 80 -11.08 -8.77 7.81
CA ALA A 80 -12.52 -8.59 7.95
C ALA A 80 -13.18 -8.17 6.62
N GLY A 81 -12.56 -7.25 5.86
CA GLY A 81 -13.02 -6.83 4.53
C GLY A 81 -13.07 -7.98 3.54
N ALA A 82 -12.04 -8.83 3.51
CA ALA A 82 -12.04 -10.03 2.68
C ALA A 82 -13.16 -11.01 3.10
N GLY A 83 -13.39 -11.17 4.40
CA GLY A 83 -14.50 -11.98 4.92
C GLY A 83 -15.86 -11.46 4.48
N LEU A 84 -16.08 -10.14 4.44
CA LEU A 84 -17.32 -9.53 3.95
C LEU A 84 -17.53 -9.82 2.46
N ALA A 85 -16.49 -9.71 1.64
CA ALA A 85 -16.57 -10.03 0.22
C ALA A 85 -16.92 -11.51 0.00
N LEU A 86 -16.26 -12.42 0.72
CA LEU A 86 -16.55 -13.86 0.66
C LEU A 86 -17.97 -14.21 1.13
N ALA A 87 -18.53 -13.40 2.02
CA ALA A 87 -19.93 -13.52 2.46
C ALA A 87 -20.92 -12.90 1.45
N GLY A 88 -20.44 -12.34 0.33
CA GLY A 88 -21.29 -11.72 -0.69
C GLY A 88 -21.80 -10.34 -0.32
N ALA A 89 -21.27 -9.70 0.73
CA ALA A 89 -21.66 -8.34 1.10
C ALA A 89 -21.06 -7.33 0.10
N PRO A 90 -21.87 -6.50 -0.58
CA PRO A 90 -21.35 -5.53 -1.53
C PRO A 90 -20.67 -4.37 -0.81
N LEU A 91 -19.56 -3.90 -1.35
CA LEU A 91 -18.92 -2.66 -0.94
C LEU A 91 -18.75 -1.76 -2.17
N PRO A 92 -19.43 -0.60 -2.22
CA PRO A 92 -19.30 0.31 -3.35
C PRO A 92 -17.96 1.06 -3.33
N LEU A 93 -17.55 1.56 -4.50
CA LEU A 93 -16.39 2.46 -4.64
C LEU A 93 -15.05 1.86 -4.15
N VAL A 94 -14.86 0.56 -4.32
CA VAL A 94 -13.64 -0.13 -3.84
C VAL A 94 -12.39 0.48 -4.44
N GLU A 95 -12.35 0.66 -5.77
CA GLU A 95 -11.21 1.25 -6.48
C GLU A 95 -10.90 2.67 -5.99
N PHE A 96 -11.95 3.49 -5.76
CA PHE A 96 -11.79 4.82 -5.18
C PHE A 96 -11.22 4.77 -3.76
N GLY A 97 -11.63 3.78 -2.96
CA GLY A 97 -11.09 3.57 -1.61
C GLY A 97 -9.61 3.20 -1.63
N ILE A 98 -9.21 2.32 -2.55
CA ILE A 98 -7.83 1.89 -2.76
C ILE A 98 -6.97 3.06 -3.24
N ALA A 99 -7.36 3.72 -4.35
CA ALA A 99 -6.65 4.87 -4.88
C ALA A 99 -6.57 6.03 -3.88
N GLY A 100 -7.68 6.30 -3.16
CA GLY A 100 -7.74 7.27 -2.09
C GLY A 100 -6.78 6.98 -0.95
N SER A 101 -6.54 5.70 -0.61
CA SER A 101 -5.57 5.30 0.40
C SER A 101 -4.14 5.71 0.00
N VAL A 102 -3.77 5.51 -1.26
CA VAL A 102 -2.45 5.89 -1.78
C VAL A 102 -2.26 7.40 -1.71
N LEU A 103 -3.28 8.17 -2.15
CA LEU A 103 -3.25 9.64 -2.08
C LEU A 103 -3.11 10.14 -0.64
N VAL A 104 -3.98 9.68 0.25
CA VAL A 104 -4.05 10.20 1.63
C VAL A 104 -2.82 9.80 2.44
N ILE A 105 -2.42 8.53 2.39
CA ILE A 105 -1.23 8.06 3.13
C ILE A 105 0.02 8.75 2.57
N GLY A 106 0.14 8.91 1.25
CA GLY A 106 1.21 9.67 0.62
C GLY A 106 1.29 11.11 1.13
N ALA A 107 0.15 11.81 1.20
CA ALA A 107 0.07 13.16 1.74
C ALA A 107 0.47 13.22 3.24
N LEU A 108 0.00 12.29 4.05
CA LEU A 108 0.36 12.20 5.47
C LEU A 108 1.87 12.02 5.67
N ILE A 109 2.51 11.21 4.83
CA ILE A 109 3.96 11.03 4.83
C ILE A 109 4.68 12.31 4.40
N ALA A 110 4.22 12.94 3.31
CA ALA A 110 4.81 14.16 2.75
C ALA A 110 4.81 15.32 3.74
N PHE A 111 3.68 15.53 4.41
CA PHE A 111 3.54 16.59 5.42
C PHE A 111 4.12 16.19 6.78
N GLY A 112 4.41 14.92 7.01
CA GLY A 112 4.86 14.41 8.32
C GLY A 112 3.79 14.55 9.37
N THR A 113 2.53 14.39 8.98
CA THR A 113 1.35 14.59 9.83
C THR A 113 1.35 13.61 10.99
N ARG A 114 1.11 14.16 12.19
CA ARG A 114 0.97 13.39 13.42
C ARG A 114 -0.47 13.43 13.89
N MET A 115 -0.96 12.30 14.38
CA MET A 115 -2.28 12.21 14.99
C MET A 115 -2.29 11.15 16.11
N PRO A 116 -3.28 11.16 17.00
CA PRO A 116 -3.47 10.10 17.99
C PRO A 116 -3.55 8.71 17.36
N VAL A 117 -2.94 7.72 18.03
CA VAL A 117 -2.83 6.34 17.48
C VAL A 117 -4.19 5.76 17.12
N GLY A 118 -5.22 5.99 17.94
CA GLY A 118 -6.57 5.51 17.68
C GLY A 118 -7.17 6.06 16.38
N LEU A 119 -6.96 7.35 16.10
CA LEU A 119 -7.39 7.96 14.84
C LEU A 119 -6.61 7.42 13.65
N ALA A 120 -5.30 7.21 13.81
CA ALA A 120 -4.47 6.61 12.77
C ALA A 120 -4.92 5.17 12.45
N MET A 121 -5.22 4.37 13.47
CA MET A 121 -5.77 3.02 13.31
C MET A 121 -7.13 3.03 12.61
N GLY A 122 -8.01 3.96 12.97
CA GLY A 122 -9.32 4.12 12.32
C GLY A 122 -9.20 4.49 10.85
N LEU A 123 -8.32 5.44 10.54
CA LEU A 123 -8.08 5.87 9.15
C LEU A 123 -7.52 4.74 8.28
N VAL A 124 -6.46 4.06 8.74
CA VAL A 124 -5.90 2.95 7.96
C VAL A 124 -6.85 1.75 7.91
N GLY A 125 -7.64 1.53 8.97
CA GLY A 125 -8.69 0.51 9.01
C GLY A 125 -9.76 0.74 7.94
N LEU A 126 -10.20 2.00 7.77
CA LEU A 126 -11.13 2.35 6.71
C LEU A 126 -10.58 1.95 5.33
N PHE A 127 -9.35 2.29 5.03
CA PHE A 127 -8.71 1.92 3.77
C PHE A 127 -8.48 0.41 3.66
N ALA A 128 -8.08 -0.24 4.76
CA ALA A 128 -7.88 -1.68 4.81
C ALA A 128 -9.15 -2.47 4.47
N LEU A 129 -10.34 -1.93 4.80
CA LEU A 129 -11.61 -2.54 4.45
C LEU A 129 -11.77 -2.67 2.93
N PHE A 130 -11.45 -1.61 2.18
CA PHE A 130 -11.50 -1.63 0.71
C PHE A 130 -10.49 -2.61 0.12
N HIS A 131 -9.24 -2.57 0.59
CA HIS A 131 -8.20 -3.50 0.16
C HIS A 131 -8.59 -4.97 0.42
N GLY A 132 -9.10 -5.26 1.60
CA GLY A 132 -9.54 -6.61 1.94
C GLY A 132 -10.73 -7.07 1.09
N HIS A 133 -11.70 -6.18 0.86
CA HIS A 133 -12.87 -6.50 0.05
C HIS A 133 -12.48 -6.79 -1.41
N ALA A 134 -11.61 -5.98 -2.01
CA ALA A 134 -11.07 -6.23 -3.35
C ALA A 134 -10.50 -7.64 -3.47
N HIS A 135 -9.62 -8.01 -2.55
CA HIS A 135 -8.97 -9.31 -2.58
C HIS A 135 -9.91 -10.49 -2.31
N GLY A 136 -10.96 -10.26 -1.52
CA GLY A 136 -12.02 -11.26 -1.33
C GLY A 136 -12.83 -11.49 -2.61
N THR A 137 -13.09 -10.44 -3.40
CA THR A 137 -13.82 -10.55 -4.69
C THR A 137 -12.93 -11.10 -5.80
N GLU A 138 -11.63 -10.83 -5.77
CA GLU A 138 -10.65 -11.26 -6.78
C GLU A 138 -10.04 -12.63 -6.51
N LEU A 139 -10.54 -13.35 -5.50
CA LEU A 139 -10.07 -14.69 -5.17
C LEU A 139 -10.23 -15.62 -6.39
N PRO A 140 -9.13 -16.20 -6.92
CA PRO A 140 -9.22 -17.12 -8.05
C PRO A 140 -10.06 -18.35 -7.69
N GLY A 141 -10.98 -18.76 -8.57
CA GLY A 141 -11.90 -19.86 -8.32
C GLY A 141 -11.25 -21.22 -8.05
N PHE A 142 -9.97 -21.37 -8.41
CA PHE A 142 -9.15 -22.57 -8.14
C PHE A 142 -8.34 -22.48 -6.84
N ALA A 143 -8.30 -21.31 -6.19
CA ALA A 143 -7.51 -21.09 -4.98
C ALA A 143 -8.31 -21.44 -3.72
N HIS A 144 -7.66 -22.13 -2.78
CA HIS A 144 -8.24 -22.31 -1.46
C HIS A 144 -8.23 -20.98 -0.69
N PRO A 145 -9.37 -20.45 -0.24
CA PRO A 145 -9.47 -19.10 0.34
C PRO A 145 -8.49 -18.86 1.50
N ALA A 146 -8.36 -19.84 2.40
CA ALA A 146 -7.46 -19.69 3.55
C ALA A 146 -5.98 -19.65 3.14
N ALA A 147 -5.57 -20.44 2.15
CA ALA A 147 -4.19 -20.43 1.66
C ALA A 147 -3.87 -19.11 0.93
N TYR A 148 -4.77 -18.65 0.07
CA TYR A 148 -4.64 -17.34 -0.59
C TYR A 148 -4.59 -16.21 0.43
N GLY A 149 -5.54 -16.17 1.38
CA GLY A 149 -5.58 -15.18 2.45
C GLY A 149 -4.30 -15.17 3.31
N ALA A 150 -3.77 -16.35 3.65
CA ALA A 150 -2.51 -16.45 4.40
C ALA A 150 -1.32 -15.88 3.61
N GLY A 151 -1.22 -16.16 2.31
CA GLY A 151 -0.20 -15.58 1.43
C GLY A 151 -0.31 -14.06 1.37
N PHE A 152 -1.50 -13.57 1.14
CA PHE A 152 -1.80 -12.14 1.05
C PHE A 152 -1.49 -11.38 2.34
N VAL A 153 -1.93 -11.90 3.50
CA VAL A 153 -1.62 -11.33 4.81
C VAL A 153 -0.12 -11.30 5.07
N SER A 154 0.60 -12.38 4.69
CA SER A 154 2.05 -12.46 4.85
C SER A 154 2.77 -11.40 4.02
N ALA A 155 2.40 -11.22 2.76
CA ALA A 155 2.98 -10.19 1.89
C ALA A 155 2.68 -8.78 2.40
N THR A 156 1.44 -8.51 2.82
CA THR A 156 1.04 -7.23 3.42
C THR A 156 1.86 -6.92 4.66
N ALA A 157 2.00 -7.88 5.58
CA ALA A 157 2.80 -7.70 6.79
C ALA A 157 4.28 -7.41 6.46
N LEU A 158 4.84 -8.11 5.48
CA LEU A 158 6.22 -7.88 5.03
C LEU A 158 6.39 -6.49 4.41
N LEU A 159 5.44 -6.03 3.59
CA LEU A 159 5.46 -4.67 3.03
C LEU A 159 5.36 -3.61 4.12
N HIS A 160 4.52 -3.81 5.15
CA HIS A 160 4.48 -2.92 6.31
C HIS A 160 5.83 -2.88 7.05
N VAL A 161 6.42 -4.05 7.32
CA VAL A 161 7.74 -4.13 7.98
C VAL A 161 8.81 -3.47 7.13
N ALA A 162 8.81 -3.66 5.81
CA ALA A 162 9.72 -3.01 4.90
C ALA A 162 9.56 -1.48 4.94
N GLY A 163 8.32 -0.97 4.92
CA GLY A 163 8.03 0.46 5.06
C GLY A 163 8.54 1.04 6.38
N VAL A 164 8.32 0.33 7.50
CA VAL A 164 8.88 0.70 8.81
C VAL A 164 10.41 0.74 8.74
N GLY A 165 11.04 -0.29 8.19
CA GLY A 165 12.49 -0.38 8.05
C GLY A 165 13.08 0.76 7.24
N ILE A 166 12.48 1.08 6.10
CA ILE A 166 12.87 2.23 5.23
C ILE A 166 12.80 3.53 6.03
N ALA A 167 11.68 3.79 6.72
CA ALA A 167 11.51 5.01 7.48
C ALA A 167 12.53 5.14 8.62
N LEU A 168 12.81 4.05 9.34
CA LEU A 168 13.80 4.03 10.42
C LEU A 168 15.23 4.24 9.88
N ALA A 169 15.58 3.60 8.75
CA ALA A 169 16.88 3.77 8.12
C ALA A 169 17.10 5.22 7.65
N VAL A 170 16.11 5.82 6.98
CA VAL A 170 16.19 7.22 6.54
C VAL A 170 16.30 8.18 7.73
N ARG A 171 15.55 7.94 8.80
CA ARG A 171 15.60 8.77 10.02
C ARG A 171 16.96 8.72 10.72
N LYS A 172 17.66 7.58 10.67
CA LYS A 172 19.01 7.42 11.24
C LYS A 172 20.01 8.40 10.65
N HIS A 173 19.82 8.80 9.39
CA HIS A 173 20.66 9.77 8.69
C HIS A 173 20.17 11.23 8.82
N ALA A 174 19.29 11.52 9.79
CA ALA A 174 18.68 12.84 10.07
C ALA A 174 17.97 13.50 8.86
N ALA A 175 17.65 12.75 7.83
CA ALA A 175 17.08 13.26 6.59
C ALA A 175 15.55 13.06 6.57
N LYS A 176 14.79 14.16 6.74
CA LYS A 176 13.32 14.12 6.57
C LYS A 176 12.89 14.27 5.10
N LEU A 177 13.71 14.93 4.30
CA LEU A 177 13.41 15.27 2.91
C LEU A 177 13.11 14.04 2.03
N PRO A 178 13.88 12.95 2.05
CA PRO A 178 13.59 11.79 1.21
C PRO A 178 12.21 11.18 1.46
N LEU A 179 11.79 11.08 2.72
CA LEU A 179 10.45 10.55 3.05
C LEU A 179 9.34 11.50 2.58
N ARG A 180 9.56 12.82 2.67
CA ARG A 180 8.60 13.81 2.16
C ARG A 180 8.47 13.74 0.65
N VAL A 181 9.58 13.66 -0.07
CA VAL A 181 9.59 13.50 -1.53
C VAL A 181 8.88 12.21 -1.93
N ALA A 182 9.20 11.08 -1.28
CA ALA A 182 8.54 9.80 -1.54
C ALA A 182 7.03 9.87 -1.26
N GLY A 183 6.63 10.51 -0.16
CA GLY A 183 5.21 10.73 0.17
C GLY A 183 4.49 11.59 -0.87
N THR A 184 5.14 12.66 -1.37
CA THR A 184 4.58 13.50 -2.43
C THR A 184 4.41 12.72 -3.72
N ALA A 185 5.43 11.96 -4.14
CA ALA A 185 5.35 11.10 -5.33
C ALA A 185 4.21 10.07 -5.20
N MET A 186 4.09 9.44 -4.03
CA MET A 186 3.02 8.50 -3.73
C MET A 186 1.63 9.18 -3.80
N ALA A 187 1.48 10.39 -3.24
CA ALA A 187 0.22 11.14 -3.31
C ALA A 187 -0.14 11.51 -4.75
N MET A 188 0.84 11.89 -5.58
CA MET A 188 0.61 12.17 -7.00
C MET A 188 0.14 10.93 -7.76
N VAL A 189 0.74 9.76 -7.50
CA VAL A 189 0.28 8.48 -8.07
C VAL A 189 -1.16 8.20 -7.65
N GLY A 190 -1.48 8.30 -6.35
CA GLY A 190 -2.84 8.11 -5.86
C GLY A 190 -3.85 9.06 -6.47
N GLY A 191 -3.47 10.35 -6.66
CA GLY A 191 -4.29 11.33 -7.37
C GLY A 191 -4.52 10.96 -8.83
N GLY A 192 -3.50 10.46 -9.52
CA GLY A 192 -3.61 9.95 -10.89
C GLY A 192 -4.52 8.74 -11.01
N LEU A 193 -4.43 7.81 -10.07
CA LEU A 193 -5.30 6.62 -10.00
C LEU A 193 -6.77 7.02 -9.79
N LEU A 194 -7.06 8.00 -8.93
CA LEU A 194 -8.41 8.53 -8.71
C LEU A 194 -9.05 9.17 -9.94
N LEU A 195 -8.23 9.74 -10.82
CA LEU A 195 -8.71 10.33 -12.07
C LEU A 195 -8.98 9.28 -13.15
N GLY A 196 -8.45 8.08 -13.00
CA GLY A 196 -8.62 6.95 -13.92
C GLY A 196 -9.58 5.85 -13.43
N ALA A 197 -10.11 6.00 -12.20
CA ALA A 197 -10.99 5.03 -11.55
C ALA A 197 -12.50 5.21 -11.93
#